data_c6100f2060064e65b6908dde3d00a107
#
_entry.id   c6100f2060064e65b6908dde3d00a107
#
_cell.length_a   1.000
_cell.length_b   1.000
_cell.length_c   1.000
_cell.angle_alpha   90.00
_cell.angle_beta   90.00
_cell.angle_gamma   90.00
#
_symmetry.space_group_name_H-M   'P 1'
#
loop_
_entity.id
_entity.type
_entity.pdbx_description
1 polymer ?
#
loop_
_entity_poly.entity_id
_entity_poly.type
_entity_poly.pdbx_seq_one_letter_code
_entity_poly.pdbx_strand_id
1 'polypeptide(L)'
;IRTVFSIHNLKFQGRWSLPAVMDITGLPEQIFTADKLESYGEANYLKGGIVYADAVTTVSETYAREITTEQGGEGLDGLLRARKNDLYGILNGLDYEEYDPQKDGYIYNHFNEQNFQEGKKLNKARLQKELGLPVKENTMLIGIVSRMTSQKGFDLVAYIMDELLATEDVQLAVLG
;
A
#
# COMPACT_ATOMS: atom_id res chain seq x y z
N ILE A 1 5.41 17.40 -25.18
CA ILE A 1 5.63 16.28 -24.24
C ILE A 1 4.34 16.12 -23.45
N ARG A 2 3.84 14.89 -23.33
CA ARG A 2 2.72 14.57 -22.46
C ARG A 2 3.25 13.98 -21.16
N THR A 3 2.57 14.25 -20.05
CA THR A 3 2.95 13.86 -18.70
C THR A 3 1.90 12.95 -18.07
N VAL A 4 2.34 11.92 -17.37
CA VAL A 4 1.49 11.04 -16.57
C VAL A 4 1.97 11.09 -15.14
N PHE A 5 1.06 11.33 -14.21
CA PHE A 5 1.35 11.32 -12.78
C PHE A 5 0.69 10.12 -12.11
N SER A 6 1.49 9.27 -11.46
CA SER A 6 1.01 8.04 -10.82
C SER A 6 0.90 8.21 -9.30
N ILE A 7 -0.29 7.98 -8.77
CA ILE A 7 -0.58 8.01 -7.33
C ILE A 7 -0.54 6.58 -6.79
N HIS A 8 0.47 6.26 -5.97
CA HIS A 8 0.55 4.97 -5.28
C HIS A 8 -0.10 5.00 -3.89
N ASN A 9 -0.04 6.14 -3.20
CA ASN A 9 -0.65 6.33 -1.89
C ASN A 9 -0.94 7.81 -1.67
N LEU A 10 -2.21 8.17 -1.62
CA LEU A 10 -2.67 9.56 -1.50
C LEU A 10 -2.36 10.21 -0.14
N LYS A 11 -2.09 9.41 0.89
CA LYS A 11 -1.76 9.92 2.23
C LYS A 11 -0.42 10.68 2.27
N PHE A 12 0.53 10.31 1.42
CA PHE A 12 1.86 10.91 1.38
C PHE A 12 1.94 12.00 0.32
N GLN A 13 1.52 13.21 0.67
CA GLN A 13 1.33 14.30 -0.27
C GLN A 13 2.56 15.20 -0.48
N GLY A 14 3.60 15.04 0.33
CA GLY A 14 4.78 15.91 0.27
C GLY A 14 4.42 17.36 0.60
N ARG A 15 3.87 17.60 1.81
CA ARG A 15 3.51 18.93 2.28
C ARG A 15 4.69 19.61 2.98
N TRP A 16 4.95 20.86 2.60
CA TRP A 16 6.02 21.67 3.14
C TRP A 16 5.61 23.16 3.19
N SER A 17 6.29 23.95 4.01
CA SER A 17 6.04 25.39 4.05
C SER A 17 6.30 26.04 2.69
N LEU A 18 5.44 26.98 2.29
CA LEU A 18 5.57 27.69 1.01
C LEU A 18 6.96 28.34 0.83
N PRO A 19 7.52 29.09 1.83
CA PRO A 19 8.84 29.68 1.69
C PRO A 19 9.96 28.66 1.42
N ALA A 20 9.92 27.52 2.13
CA ALA A 20 10.93 26.47 1.93
C ALA A 20 10.90 25.88 0.53
N VAL A 21 9.70 25.64 0.00
CA VAL A 21 9.54 25.10 -1.36
C VAL A 21 9.94 26.12 -2.42
N MET A 22 9.61 27.38 -2.24
CA MET A 22 10.05 28.47 -3.14
C MET A 22 11.58 28.57 -3.20
N ASP A 23 12.23 28.51 -2.03
CA ASP A 23 13.69 28.58 -1.93
C ASP A 23 14.38 27.38 -2.61
N ILE A 24 13.89 26.18 -2.35
CA ILE A 24 14.47 24.93 -2.91
C ILE A 24 14.23 24.81 -4.43
N THR A 25 13.03 25.19 -4.89
CA THR A 25 12.63 24.95 -6.29
C THR A 25 12.92 26.11 -7.22
N GLY A 26 13.03 27.33 -6.69
CA GLY A 26 13.10 28.55 -7.49
C GLY A 26 11.83 28.85 -8.28
N LEU A 27 10.71 28.17 -7.98
CA LEU A 27 9.44 28.40 -8.65
C LEU A 27 8.85 29.76 -8.25
N PRO A 28 8.25 30.51 -9.20
CA PRO A 28 7.69 31.81 -8.91
C PRO A 28 6.41 31.71 -8.03
N GLU A 29 6.15 32.73 -7.23
CA GLU A 29 5.04 32.79 -6.27
C GLU A 29 3.67 32.43 -6.90
N GLN A 30 3.45 32.76 -8.16
CA GLN A 30 2.21 32.49 -8.88
C GLN A 30 1.90 30.98 -9.05
N ILE A 31 2.84 30.11 -8.76
CA ILE A 31 2.64 28.65 -8.75
C ILE A 31 2.05 28.18 -7.41
N PHE A 32 2.18 28.96 -6.35
CA PHE A 32 1.75 28.60 -4.99
C PHE A 32 0.37 29.22 -4.64
N THR A 33 -0.59 28.99 -5.51
CA THR A 33 -1.98 29.41 -5.34
C THR A 33 -2.89 28.22 -5.09
N ALA A 34 -4.09 28.47 -4.53
CA ALA A 34 -5.04 27.42 -4.15
C ALA A 34 -5.55 26.57 -5.31
N ASP A 35 -5.48 27.05 -6.54
CA ASP A 35 -5.77 26.32 -7.76
C ASP A 35 -4.59 25.51 -8.29
N LYS A 36 -3.38 25.64 -7.69
CA LYS A 36 -2.14 25.00 -8.14
C LYS A 36 -1.47 24.18 -7.03
N LEU A 37 -0.33 24.64 -6.50
CA LEU A 37 0.47 23.90 -5.51
C LEU A 37 0.04 24.13 -4.06
N GLU A 38 -0.59 25.27 -3.75
CA GLU A 38 -0.98 25.56 -2.37
C GLU A 38 -2.14 24.67 -1.93
N SER A 39 -2.11 24.17 -0.70
CA SER A 39 -3.16 23.40 -0.06
C SER A 39 -3.12 23.63 1.46
N TYR A 40 -4.14 24.28 2.00
CA TYR A 40 -4.27 24.58 3.44
C TYR A 40 -3.07 25.32 4.03
N GLY A 41 -2.52 26.29 3.31
CA GLY A 41 -1.39 27.13 3.75
C GLY A 41 -0.01 26.51 3.51
N GLU A 42 0.07 25.34 2.89
CA GLU A 42 1.32 24.62 2.57
C GLU A 42 1.44 24.36 1.06
N ALA A 43 2.66 24.18 0.58
CA ALA A 43 2.88 23.59 -0.73
C ALA A 43 2.62 22.09 -0.66
N ASN A 44 1.91 21.57 -1.66
CA ASN A 44 1.56 20.15 -1.77
C ASN A 44 2.02 19.61 -3.10
N TYR A 45 3.11 18.82 -3.09
CA TYR A 45 3.73 18.29 -4.32
C TYR A 45 2.83 17.33 -5.07
N LEU A 46 2.09 16.49 -4.34
CA LEU A 46 1.15 15.54 -4.96
C LEU A 46 0.00 16.29 -5.65
N LYS A 47 -0.53 17.34 -5.02
CA LYS A 47 -1.52 18.22 -5.64
C LYS A 47 -0.97 18.84 -6.93
N GLY A 48 0.26 19.36 -6.88
CA GLY A 48 0.92 19.90 -8.08
C GLY A 48 1.03 18.86 -9.20
N GLY A 49 1.43 17.64 -8.86
CA GLY A 49 1.47 16.53 -9.83
C GLY A 49 0.11 16.26 -10.48
N ILE A 50 -0.98 16.25 -9.70
CA ILE A 50 -2.34 16.07 -10.22
C ILE A 50 -2.79 17.25 -11.08
N VAL A 51 -2.46 18.48 -10.69
CA VAL A 51 -2.89 19.68 -11.43
C VAL A 51 -2.22 19.78 -12.79
N TYR A 52 -0.91 19.50 -12.85
CA TYR A 52 -0.11 19.76 -14.05
C TYR A 52 0.06 18.56 -14.99
N ALA A 53 -0.29 17.35 -14.59
CA ALA A 53 -0.21 16.20 -15.47
C ALA A 53 -1.32 16.16 -16.52
N ASP A 54 -1.03 15.67 -17.71
CA ASP A 54 -2.03 15.42 -18.74
C ASP A 54 -2.97 14.26 -18.36
N ALA A 55 -2.43 13.23 -17.69
CA ALA A 55 -3.20 12.11 -17.14
C ALA A 55 -2.73 11.76 -15.74
N VAL A 56 -3.64 11.26 -14.91
CA VAL A 56 -3.39 10.78 -13.56
C VAL A 56 -3.71 9.30 -13.50
N THR A 57 -2.82 8.51 -12.94
CA THR A 57 -3.05 7.09 -12.73
C THR A 57 -2.98 6.71 -11.26
N THR A 58 -3.63 5.62 -10.89
CA THR A 58 -3.50 5.01 -9.57
C THR A 58 -3.54 3.50 -9.66
N VAL A 59 -3.33 2.81 -8.52
CA VAL A 59 -2.98 1.38 -8.47
C VAL A 59 -4.15 0.40 -8.62
N SER A 60 -5.40 0.87 -8.75
CA SER A 60 -6.55 0.03 -9.10
C SER A 60 -7.75 0.88 -9.53
N GLU A 61 -8.68 0.29 -10.27
CA GLU A 61 -9.95 0.94 -10.62
C GLU A 61 -10.80 1.26 -9.37
N THR A 62 -10.77 0.38 -8.36
CA THR A 62 -11.47 0.61 -7.09
C THR A 62 -10.87 1.81 -6.37
N TYR A 63 -9.55 1.86 -6.24
CA TYR A 63 -8.87 2.98 -5.60
C TYR A 63 -9.06 4.29 -6.37
N ALA A 64 -9.10 4.28 -7.70
CA ALA A 64 -9.45 5.46 -8.49
C ALA A 64 -10.84 6.02 -8.14
N ARG A 65 -11.81 5.17 -7.81
CA ARG A 65 -13.12 5.61 -7.32
C ARG A 65 -13.06 6.09 -5.86
N GLU A 66 -12.39 5.35 -4.99
CA GLU A 66 -12.26 5.68 -3.55
C GLU A 66 -11.65 7.04 -3.31
N ILE A 67 -10.55 7.38 -3.99
CA ILE A 67 -9.86 8.67 -3.82
C ILE A 67 -10.65 9.89 -4.30
N THR A 68 -11.76 9.68 -5.01
CA THR A 68 -12.69 10.76 -5.37
C THR A 68 -13.77 11.00 -4.30
N THR A 69 -13.81 10.20 -3.24
CA THR A 69 -14.74 10.37 -2.11
C THR A 69 -14.11 11.22 -1.01
N GLU A 70 -14.93 11.87 -0.20
CA GLU A 70 -14.47 12.67 0.93
C GLU A 70 -13.66 11.84 1.93
N GLN A 71 -14.03 10.58 2.15
CA GLN A 71 -13.37 9.66 3.07
C GLN A 71 -12.02 9.15 2.54
N GLY A 72 -11.91 8.86 1.24
CA GLY A 72 -10.71 8.31 0.63
C GLY A 72 -9.77 9.34 0.00
N GLY A 73 -10.23 10.59 -0.15
CA GLY A 73 -9.53 11.63 -0.92
C GLY A 73 -8.45 12.40 -0.16
N GLU A 74 -8.29 12.18 1.15
CA GLU A 74 -7.26 12.83 1.98
C GLU A 74 -7.20 14.37 1.78
N GLY A 75 -8.38 15.00 1.56
CA GLY A 75 -8.53 16.43 1.29
C GLY A 75 -8.26 16.86 -0.15
N LEU A 76 -8.03 15.91 -1.07
CA LEU A 76 -7.86 16.15 -2.52
C LEU A 76 -9.02 15.60 -3.36
N ASP A 77 -10.07 15.07 -2.72
CA ASP A 77 -11.25 14.48 -3.39
C ASP A 77 -11.92 15.42 -4.37
N GLY A 78 -12.04 16.70 -4.05
CA GLY A 78 -12.61 17.72 -4.94
C GLY A 78 -11.78 17.89 -6.23
N LEU A 79 -10.46 17.96 -6.11
CA LEU A 79 -9.55 18.00 -7.25
C LEU A 79 -9.63 16.73 -8.09
N LEU A 80 -9.61 15.57 -7.45
CA LEU A 80 -9.68 14.27 -8.12
C LEU A 80 -11.03 14.07 -8.83
N ARG A 81 -12.13 14.54 -8.25
CA ARG A 81 -13.43 14.58 -8.95
C ARG A 81 -13.40 15.48 -10.19
N ALA A 82 -12.75 16.65 -10.09
CA ALA A 82 -12.60 17.54 -11.23
C ALA A 82 -11.77 16.89 -12.36
N ARG A 83 -10.80 16.03 -12.00
CA ARG A 83 -9.91 15.30 -12.93
C ARG A 83 -10.39 13.89 -13.28
N LYS A 84 -11.63 13.53 -12.96
CA LYS A 84 -12.16 12.16 -13.12
C LYS A 84 -12.05 11.58 -14.55
N ASN A 85 -12.08 12.45 -15.57
CA ASN A 85 -11.98 12.02 -16.97
C ASN A 85 -10.55 11.69 -17.39
N ASP A 86 -9.56 12.14 -16.63
CA ASP A 86 -8.14 11.92 -16.84
C ASP A 86 -7.54 11.03 -15.75
N LEU A 87 -8.38 10.46 -14.86
CA LEU A 87 -7.97 9.59 -13.77
C LEU A 87 -8.24 8.13 -14.11
N TYR A 88 -7.19 7.32 -14.13
CA TYR A 88 -7.21 5.92 -14.52
C TYR A 88 -6.71 5.00 -13.40
N GLY A 89 -7.45 3.94 -13.10
CA GLY A 89 -7.02 2.87 -12.21
C GLY A 89 -6.32 1.77 -12.99
N ILE A 90 -5.06 1.49 -12.68
CA ILE A 90 -4.27 0.44 -13.34
C ILE A 90 -3.74 -0.50 -12.25
N LEU A 91 -4.11 -1.78 -12.32
CA LEU A 91 -3.61 -2.78 -11.39
C LEU A 91 -2.10 -2.99 -11.56
N ASN A 92 -1.39 -3.12 -10.42
CA ASN A 92 0.01 -3.50 -10.46
C ASN A 92 0.17 -4.90 -11.07
N GLY A 93 1.23 -5.08 -11.83
CA GLY A 93 1.62 -6.40 -12.34
C GLY A 93 2.15 -7.29 -11.22
N LEU A 94 2.15 -8.59 -11.48
CA LEU A 94 2.84 -9.61 -10.71
C LEU A 94 3.99 -10.14 -11.54
N ASP A 95 5.17 -10.27 -10.95
CA ASP A 95 6.29 -10.94 -11.58
C ASP A 95 6.16 -12.46 -11.37
N TYR A 96 5.72 -13.15 -12.41
CA TYR A 96 5.55 -14.60 -12.40
C TYR A 96 6.88 -15.39 -12.47
N GLU A 97 8.00 -14.72 -12.72
CA GLU A 97 9.31 -15.37 -12.64
C GLU A 97 9.84 -15.34 -11.20
N GLU A 98 9.68 -14.21 -10.50
CA GLU A 98 10.10 -14.05 -9.12
C GLU A 98 9.16 -14.75 -8.13
N TYR A 99 7.84 -14.62 -8.32
CA TYR A 99 6.82 -15.17 -7.41
C TYR A 99 6.23 -16.51 -7.86
N ASP A 100 7.04 -17.35 -8.53
CA ASP A 100 6.62 -18.70 -8.92
C ASP A 100 6.97 -19.72 -7.83
N PRO A 101 5.99 -20.31 -7.11
CA PRO A 101 6.26 -21.29 -6.06
C PRO A 101 6.91 -22.58 -6.56
N GLN A 102 6.99 -22.78 -7.86
CA GLN A 102 7.72 -23.91 -8.45
C GLN A 102 9.24 -23.67 -8.54
N LYS A 103 9.66 -22.40 -8.48
CA LYS A 103 11.06 -21.98 -8.70
C LYS A 103 11.62 -21.13 -7.58
N ASP A 104 10.77 -20.57 -6.73
CA ASP A 104 11.16 -19.64 -5.67
C ASP A 104 12.18 -20.29 -4.73
N GLY A 105 13.41 -19.78 -4.76
CA GLY A 105 14.51 -20.28 -3.94
C GLY A 105 14.40 -19.97 -2.44
N TYR A 106 13.42 -19.16 -2.03
CA TYR A 106 13.22 -18.79 -0.64
C TYR A 106 12.22 -19.70 0.10
N ILE A 107 11.40 -20.46 -0.61
CA ILE A 107 10.50 -21.42 0.03
C ILE A 107 11.19 -22.79 0.19
N TYR A 108 10.85 -23.49 1.25
CA TYR A 108 11.52 -24.77 1.57
C TYR A 108 11.09 -25.91 0.67
N ASN A 109 9.82 -25.94 0.28
CA ASN A 109 9.25 -26.96 -0.60
C ASN A 109 8.51 -26.28 -1.73
N HIS A 110 8.93 -26.55 -2.95
CA HIS A 110 8.27 -26.07 -4.14
C HIS A 110 6.91 -26.75 -4.32
N PHE A 111 5.95 -26.02 -4.89
CA PHE A 111 4.62 -26.53 -5.17
C PHE A 111 4.02 -25.88 -6.40
N ASN A 112 3.00 -26.53 -6.94
CA ASN A 112 2.19 -26.05 -8.05
C ASN A 112 0.69 -26.26 -7.73
N GLU A 113 -0.17 -26.03 -8.72
CA GLU A 113 -1.62 -26.16 -8.56
C GLU A 113 -2.08 -27.58 -8.16
N GLN A 114 -1.34 -28.60 -8.53
CA GLN A 114 -1.71 -30.00 -8.27
C GLN A 114 -1.31 -30.46 -6.86
N ASN A 115 -0.23 -29.91 -6.28
CA ASN A 115 0.31 -30.35 -5.00
C ASN A 115 0.43 -29.23 -3.94
N PHE A 116 -0.23 -28.08 -4.14
CA PHE A 116 -0.09 -26.94 -3.24
C PHE A 116 -0.48 -27.24 -1.80
N GLN A 117 -1.44 -28.14 -1.56
CA GLN A 117 -1.86 -28.49 -0.20
C GLN A 117 -0.71 -29.11 0.59
N GLU A 118 -0.05 -30.11 0.02
CA GLU A 118 1.09 -30.77 0.65
C GLU A 118 2.30 -29.83 0.72
N GLY A 119 2.60 -29.11 -0.35
CA GLY A 119 3.70 -28.15 -0.38
C GLY A 119 3.55 -27.06 0.68
N LYS A 120 2.36 -26.50 0.85
CA LYS A 120 2.07 -25.50 1.90
C LYS A 120 2.15 -26.08 3.30
N LYS A 121 1.70 -27.32 3.51
CA LYS A 121 1.81 -28.03 4.79
C LYS A 121 3.26 -28.20 5.21
N LEU A 122 4.12 -28.64 4.29
CA LEU A 122 5.56 -28.80 4.55
C LEU A 122 6.25 -27.45 4.81
N ASN A 123 5.94 -26.42 4.03
CA ASN A 123 6.46 -25.09 4.25
C ASN A 123 6.02 -24.51 5.61
N LYS A 124 4.74 -24.70 5.99
CA LYS A 124 4.23 -24.28 7.30
C LYS A 124 4.99 -24.97 8.44
N ALA A 125 5.16 -26.30 8.41
CA ALA A 125 5.87 -27.04 9.43
C ALA A 125 7.33 -26.58 9.58
N ARG A 126 7.98 -26.27 8.46
CA ARG A 126 9.35 -25.74 8.45
C ARG A 126 9.41 -24.33 9.05
N LEU A 127 8.49 -23.46 8.65
CA LEU A 127 8.39 -22.09 9.17
C LEU A 127 8.11 -22.07 10.68
N GLN A 128 7.18 -22.91 11.17
CA GLN A 128 6.93 -23.08 12.60
C GLN A 128 8.21 -23.44 13.36
N LYS A 129 8.97 -24.39 12.85
CA LYS A 129 10.24 -24.82 13.45
C LYS A 129 11.27 -23.69 13.50
N GLU A 130 11.40 -22.94 12.41
CA GLU A 130 12.37 -21.83 12.28
C GLU A 130 12.04 -20.68 13.23
N LEU A 131 10.75 -20.39 13.40
CA LEU A 131 10.26 -19.37 14.33
C LEU A 131 10.21 -19.84 15.79
N GLY A 132 10.64 -21.07 16.09
CA GLY A 132 10.58 -21.63 17.45
C GLY A 132 9.17 -21.92 17.96
N LEU A 133 8.19 -21.98 17.05
CA LEU A 133 6.81 -22.32 17.37
C LEU A 133 6.63 -23.84 17.45
N PRO A 134 5.68 -24.34 18.26
CA PRO A 134 5.28 -25.75 18.19
C PRO A 134 4.84 -26.14 16.78
N VAL A 135 5.40 -27.22 16.23
CA VAL A 135 5.00 -27.74 14.93
C VAL A 135 3.67 -28.47 15.09
N LYS A 136 2.59 -27.84 14.63
CA LYS A 136 1.22 -28.35 14.72
C LYS A 136 0.55 -28.28 13.34
N GLU A 137 0.13 -29.42 12.84
CA GLU A 137 -0.49 -29.52 11.52
C GLU A 137 -1.81 -28.76 11.39
N ASN A 138 -2.70 -28.92 12.37
CA ASN A 138 -4.06 -28.39 12.33
C ASN A 138 -4.21 -26.98 12.91
N THR A 139 -3.20 -26.47 13.62
CA THR A 139 -3.19 -25.09 14.13
C THR A 139 -3.04 -24.10 12.98
N MET A 140 -3.88 -23.08 12.90
CA MET A 140 -3.73 -22.02 11.91
C MET A 140 -2.48 -21.19 12.20
N LEU A 141 -1.60 -21.03 11.21
CA LEU A 141 -0.49 -20.08 11.27
C LEU A 141 -0.85 -18.82 10.49
N ILE A 142 -1.04 -17.72 11.21
CA ILE A 142 -1.33 -16.39 10.64
C ILE A 142 0.00 -15.67 10.45
N GLY A 143 0.30 -15.27 9.21
CA GLY A 143 1.49 -14.49 8.88
C GLY A 143 1.11 -13.05 8.50
N ILE A 144 1.79 -12.07 9.11
CA ILE A 144 1.68 -10.66 8.73
C ILE A 144 3.08 -10.17 8.35
N VAL A 145 3.25 -9.79 7.08
CA VAL A 145 4.50 -9.17 6.58
C VAL A 145 4.17 -7.78 6.08
N SER A 146 4.51 -6.76 6.88
CA SER A 146 4.17 -5.38 6.54
C SER A 146 4.89 -4.39 7.45
N ARG A 147 5.11 -3.16 6.97
CA ARG A 147 5.58 -2.06 7.82
C ARG A 147 4.61 -1.84 8.99
N MET A 148 5.11 -1.76 10.22
CA MET A 148 4.30 -1.56 11.43
C MET A 148 3.81 -0.10 11.53
N THR A 149 2.87 0.27 10.68
CA THR A 149 2.26 1.60 10.64
C THR A 149 0.76 1.53 10.90
N SER A 150 0.17 2.63 11.36
CA SER A 150 -1.28 2.71 11.61
C SER A 150 -2.13 2.39 10.38
N GLN A 151 -1.65 2.69 9.17
CA GLN A 151 -2.34 2.34 7.92
C GLN A 151 -2.52 0.84 7.70
N LYS A 152 -1.72 0.00 8.37
CA LYS A 152 -1.77 -1.47 8.26
C LYS A 152 -2.65 -2.12 9.32
N GLY A 153 -3.29 -1.33 10.18
CA GLY A 153 -4.24 -1.82 11.18
C GLY A 153 -3.62 -2.62 12.32
N PHE A 154 -2.33 -2.41 12.63
CA PHE A 154 -1.68 -3.12 13.74
C PHE A 154 -2.28 -2.81 15.11
N ASP A 155 -2.90 -1.65 15.28
CA ASP A 155 -3.69 -1.29 16.46
C ASP A 155 -4.92 -2.20 16.62
N LEU A 156 -5.60 -2.54 15.52
CA LEU A 156 -6.72 -3.48 15.52
C LEU A 156 -6.25 -4.90 15.82
N VAL A 157 -5.12 -5.33 15.23
CA VAL A 157 -4.52 -6.64 15.51
C VAL A 157 -4.15 -6.75 16.99
N ALA A 158 -3.47 -5.74 17.56
CA ALA A 158 -3.10 -5.72 18.97
C ALA A 158 -4.33 -5.76 19.88
N TYR A 159 -5.41 -5.08 19.50
CA TYR A 159 -6.64 -5.03 20.30
C TYR A 159 -7.30 -6.40 20.48
N ILE A 160 -7.28 -7.26 19.45
CA ILE A 160 -7.94 -8.58 19.51
C ILE A 160 -7.00 -9.72 19.91
N MET A 161 -5.70 -9.46 20.06
CA MET A 161 -4.67 -10.52 20.13
C MET A 161 -4.85 -11.43 21.34
N ASP A 162 -5.06 -10.86 22.53
CA ASP A 162 -5.16 -11.64 23.76
C ASP A 162 -6.39 -12.57 23.72
N GLU A 163 -7.51 -12.08 23.22
CA GLU A 163 -8.74 -12.87 23.06
C GLU A 163 -8.54 -13.97 22.00
N LEU A 164 -7.96 -13.64 20.86
CA LEU A 164 -7.73 -14.59 19.77
C LEU A 164 -6.84 -15.75 20.22
N LEU A 165 -5.73 -15.46 20.90
CA LEU A 165 -4.80 -16.49 21.38
C LEU A 165 -5.34 -17.32 22.55
N ALA A 166 -6.30 -16.78 23.31
CA ALA A 166 -6.93 -17.48 24.41
C ALA A 166 -8.08 -18.38 23.97
N THR A 167 -8.77 -18.04 22.89
CA THR A 167 -10.00 -18.73 22.44
C THR A 167 -9.78 -19.66 21.25
N GLU A 168 -8.75 -19.42 20.44
CA GLU A 168 -8.52 -20.15 19.20
C GLU A 168 -7.17 -20.87 19.19
N ASP A 169 -7.10 -22.05 18.53
CA ASP A 169 -5.82 -22.74 18.29
C ASP A 169 -5.12 -22.12 17.08
N VAL A 170 -4.50 -20.97 17.31
CA VAL A 170 -3.79 -20.20 16.28
C VAL A 170 -2.36 -19.88 16.71
N GLN A 171 -1.51 -19.64 15.74
CA GLN A 171 -0.17 -19.10 15.90
C GLN A 171 -0.06 -17.84 15.06
N LEU A 172 0.68 -16.85 15.55
CA LEU A 172 0.90 -15.60 14.83
C LEU A 172 2.39 -15.36 14.62
N ALA A 173 2.75 -15.02 13.39
CA ALA A 173 4.09 -14.56 13.02
C ALA A 173 3.99 -13.17 12.38
N VAL A 174 4.67 -12.19 12.93
CA VAL A 174 4.68 -10.80 12.44
C VAL A 174 6.10 -10.41 12.09
N LEU A 175 6.28 -9.92 10.87
CA LEU A 175 7.53 -9.37 10.35
C LEU A 175 7.26 -7.97 9.80
N GLY A 176 8.08 -6.98 10.26
CA GLY A 176 7.98 -5.58 9.83
C GLY A 176 9.24 -4.78 10.02
#